data_fdf1644664f2a3de128083a4d633a20f
#
_entry.id   fdf1644664f2a3de128083a4d633a20f
#
_cell.length_a   1.000
_cell.length_b   1.000
_cell.length_c   1.000
_cell.angle_alpha   90.00
_cell.angle_beta   90.00
_cell.angle_gamma   90.00
#
_symmetry.space_group_name_H-M   'P 1'
#
loop_
_entity.id
_entity.type
_entity.pdbx_description
1 polymer ?
#
loop_
_entity_poly.entity_id
_entity_poly.type
_entity_poly.pdbx_seq_one_letter_code
_entity_poly.pdbx_strand_id
1 'polypeptide(L)'
;VCPAAITVATAIARRLAGFGGAALNFDYAIGEGGVGDSLQAVRRHGKHGVLQDPGLADLSAHVDFGAIARAAREAGAVVHGPMPQGELLERLGIQTRAEALKRRATPEQSADIAAAMERLLDLQQMGTLFKALAMTAPGLATPAGFL
;
A
#
# COMPACT_ATOMS: atom_id res chain seq x y z
N VAL A 1 -0.01 -16.20 -6.79
CA VAL A 1 -0.96 -15.98 -5.68
C VAL A 1 -0.32 -16.49 -4.40
N CYS A 2 -0.38 -15.70 -3.31
CA CYS A 2 0.10 -16.07 -1.99
C CYS A 2 -1.07 -16.59 -1.13
N PRO A 3 -1.18 -17.91 -0.85
CA PRO A 3 -2.30 -18.46 -0.07
C PRO A 3 -2.39 -17.88 1.34
N ALA A 4 -1.24 -17.59 1.97
CA ALA A 4 -1.21 -17.00 3.31
C ALA A 4 -1.84 -15.59 3.32
N ALA A 5 -1.56 -14.75 2.32
CA ALA A 5 -2.16 -13.43 2.20
C ALA A 5 -3.70 -13.52 2.04
N ILE A 6 -4.19 -14.47 1.24
CA ILE A 6 -5.62 -14.71 1.07
C ILE A 6 -6.27 -15.14 2.41
N THR A 7 -5.62 -16.05 3.16
CA THR A 7 -6.11 -16.50 4.47
C THR A 7 -6.23 -15.33 5.44
N VAL A 8 -5.20 -14.47 5.52
CA VAL A 8 -5.20 -13.29 6.40
C VAL A 8 -6.27 -12.29 5.97
N ALA A 9 -6.37 -11.98 4.67
CA ALA A 9 -7.37 -11.06 4.14
C ALA A 9 -8.79 -11.55 4.44
N THR A 10 -9.06 -12.85 4.25
CA THR A 10 -10.35 -13.48 4.58
C THR A 10 -10.68 -13.37 6.06
N ALA A 11 -9.70 -13.62 6.94
CA ALA A 11 -9.89 -13.50 8.39
C ALA A 11 -10.21 -12.06 8.82
N ILE A 12 -9.48 -11.08 8.28
CA ILE A 12 -9.73 -9.65 8.51
C ILE A 12 -11.15 -9.29 8.03
N ALA A 13 -11.50 -9.65 6.80
CA ALA A 13 -12.80 -9.33 6.20
C ALA A 13 -13.97 -9.92 7.00
N ARG A 14 -13.89 -11.18 7.44
CA ARG A 14 -14.90 -11.81 8.31
C ARG A 14 -15.05 -11.07 9.63
N ARG A 15 -13.92 -10.66 10.23
CA ARG A 15 -13.96 -9.88 11.45
C ARG A 15 -14.65 -8.54 11.26
N LEU A 16 -14.34 -7.83 10.17
CA LEU A 16 -14.99 -6.56 9.85
C LEU A 16 -16.49 -6.73 9.60
N ALA A 17 -16.88 -7.75 8.85
CA ALA A 17 -18.29 -8.04 8.57
C ALA A 17 -19.10 -8.37 9.83
N GLY A 18 -18.48 -9.06 10.80
CA GLY A 18 -19.16 -9.47 12.03
C GLY A 18 -19.15 -8.46 13.16
N PHE A 19 -18.11 -7.61 13.25
CA PHE A 19 -17.89 -6.74 14.41
C PHE A 19 -17.75 -5.25 14.06
N GLY A 20 -17.81 -4.91 12.78
CA GLY A 20 -17.60 -3.54 12.32
C GLY A 20 -16.12 -3.17 12.18
N GLY A 21 -15.87 -1.94 11.73
CA GLY A 21 -14.54 -1.36 11.60
C GLY A 21 -14.02 -1.31 10.17
N ALA A 22 -12.76 -0.94 10.04
CA ALA A 22 -12.05 -0.81 8.77
C ALA A 22 -10.61 -1.33 8.88
N ALA A 23 -10.05 -1.78 7.77
CA ALA A 23 -8.64 -2.12 7.62
C ALA A 23 -8.08 -1.40 6.40
N LEU A 24 -6.85 -0.90 6.49
CA LEU A 24 -6.15 -0.21 5.42
C LEU A 24 -4.83 -0.94 5.17
N ASN A 25 -4.59 -1.28 3.91
CA ASN A 25 -3.43 -2.05 3.48
C ASN A 25 -2.64 -1.24 2.46
N PHE A 26 -1.32 -1.16 2.67
CA PHE A 26 -0.37 -0.57 1.74
C PHE A 26 0.74 -1.56 1.48
N ASP A 27 1.09 -1.75 0.22
CA ASP A 27 2.26 -2.56 -0.16
C ASP A 27 2.64 -2.31 -1.61
N TYR A 28 3.80 -2.88 -2.02
CA TYR A 28 4.18 -2.95 -3.43
C TYR A 28 3.19 -3.82 -4.18
N ALA A 29 2.66 -3.32 -5.27
CA ALA A 29 1.70 -4.10 -6.04
C ALA A 29 1.97 -4.04 -7.54
N ILE A 30 1.76 -5.16 -8.19
CA ILE A 30 1.54 -5.20 -9.62
C ILE A 30 0.10 -4.76 -9.86
N GLY A 31 -0.16 -4.05 -10.96
CA GLY A 31 -1.53 -3.79 -11.42
C GLY A 31 -2.32 -5.09 -11.61
N GLU A 32 -3.64 -5.00 -11.73
CA GLU A 32 -4.49 -6.18 -11.90
C GLU A 32 -3.98 -7.07 -13.05
N GLY A 33 -3.77 -8.35 -12.76
CA GLY A 33 -3.41 -9.35 -13.76
C GLY A 33 -1.96 -9.33 -14.26
N GLY A 34 -1.06 -8.65 -13.59
CA GLY A 34 0.36 -8.65 -13.97
C GLY A 34 0.96 -10.06 -13.97
N VAL A 35 1.46 -10.48 -15.13
CA VAL A 35 2.22 -11.72 -15.28
C VAL A 35 3.70 -11.37 -15.27
N GLY A 36 4.48 -12.02 -14.39
CA GLY A 36 5.92 -11.82 -14.31
C GLY A 36 6.48 -12.21 -12.95
N ASP A 37 7.80 -12.38 -12.91
CA ASP A 37 8.52 -12.63 -11.67
C ASP A 37 8.71 -11.30 -10.92
N SER A 38 8.13 -11.21 -9.74
CA SER A 38 8.28 -10.06 -8.85
C SER A 38 9.12 -10.36 -7.60
N LEU A 39 9.64 -11.60 -7.49
CA LEU A 39 10.50 -11.98 -6.38
C LEU A 39 11.84 -11.24 -6.46
N GLN A 40 12.18 -10.54 -5.40
CA GLN A 40 13.38 -9.73 -5.29
C GLN A 40 14.11 -10.05 -4.00
N ALA A 41 15.43 -9.90 -4.04
CA ALA A 41 16.27 -9.92 -2.85
C ALA A 41 17.00 -8.58 -2.73
N VAL A 42 17.05 -8.06 -1.51
CA VAL A 42 17.77 -6.82 -1.19
C VAL A 42 18.74 -7.10 -0.04
N ARG A 43 19.99 -6.70 -0.21
CA ARG A 43 21.01 -6.78 0.82
C ARG A 43 21.79 -5.46 0.87
N ARG A 44 21.90 -4.86 2.06
CA ARG A 44 22.61 -3.58 2.27
C ARG A 44 22.16 -2.48 1.29
N HIS A 45 20.85 -2.37 1.08
CA HIS A 45 20.19 -1.42 0.16
C HIS A 45 20.52 -1.64 -1.33
N GLY A 46 21.10 -2.75 -1.71
CA GLY A 46 21.39 -3.13 -3.10
C GLY A 46 20.60 -4.36 -3.55
N LYS A 47 20.34 -4.46 -4.85
CA LYS A 47 19.79 -5.67 -5.44
C LYS A 47 20.71 -6.86 -5.21
N HIS A 48 20.14 -8.00 -4.87
CA HIS A 48 20.85 -9.24 -4.60
C HIS A 48 20.21 -10.41 -5.34
N GLY A 49 20.95 -11.48 -5.56
CA GLY A 49 20.39 -12.70 -6.17
C GLY A 49 19.50 -13.42 -5.18
N VAL A 50 18.28 -13.77 -5.60
CA VAL A 50 17.26 -14.37 -4.71
C VAL A 50 17.64 -15.72 -4.13
N LEU A 51 18.59 -16.43 -4.75
CA LEU A 51 19.11 -17.71 -4.30
C LEU A 51 20.53 -17.60 -3.69
N GLN A 52 21.06 -16.39 -3.58
CA GLN A 52 22.38 -16.15 -3.00
C GLN A 52 22.29 -15.85 -1.52
N ASP A 53 23.27 -16.33 -0.75
CA ASP A 53 23.41 -16.07 0.68
C ASP A 53 22.10 -16.25 1.48
N PRO A 54 21.47 -17.44 1.53
CA PRO A 54 20.19 -17.66 2.22
C PRO A 54 20.24 -17.17 3.68
N GLY A 55 19.22 -16.39 4.06
CA GLY A 55 19.13 -15.80 5.40
C GLY A 55 19.90 -14.50 5.61
N LEU A 56 20.64 -13.99 4.59
CA LEU A 56 21.41 -12.74 4.67
C LEU A 56 20.87 -11.63 3.76
N ALA A 57 19.75 -11.85 3.09
CA ALA A 57 19.07 -10.89 2.24
C ALA A 57 17.57 -10.87 2.55
N ASP A 58 16.97 -9.70 2.45
CA ASP A 58 15.52 -9.55 2.58
C ASP A 58 14.87 -9.96 1.25
N LEU A 59 13.89 -10.85 1.32
CA LEU A 59 13.10 -11.28 0.18
C LEU A 59 11.77 -10.53 0.15
N SER A 60 11.40 -10.01 -0.99
CA SER A 60 10.11 -9.37 -1.22
C SER A 60 9.53 -9.77 -2.57
N ALA A 61 8.20 -9.71 -2.67
CA ALA A 61 7.46 -9.89 -3.90
C ALA A 61 6.28 -8.95 -3.93
N HIS A 62 5.80 -8.60 -5.12
CA HIS A 62 4.64 -7.74 -5.25
C HIS A 62 3.37 -8.45 -4.74
N VAL A 63 2.51 -7.68 -4.10
CA VAL A 63 1.22 -8.16 -3.59
C VAL A 63 0.19 -8.16 -4.72
N ASP A 64 -0.56 -9.25 -4.85
CA ASP A 64 -1.75 -9.35 -5.71
C ASP A 64 -2.97 -8.79 -4.96
N PHE A 65 -3.15 -7.48 -5.02
CA PHE A 65 -4.30 -6.82 -4.41
C PHE A 65 -5.63 -7.22 -5.04
N GLY A 66 -5.64 -7.64 -6.30
CA GLY A 66 -6.84 -8.16 -6.96
C GLY A 66 -7.33 -9.44 -6.27
N ALA A 67 -6.43 -10.37 -5.97
CA ALA A 67 -6.77 -11.60 -5.26
C ALA A 67 -7.22 -11.32 -3.81
N ILE A 68 -6.54 -10.40 -3.11
CA ILE A 68 -6.93 -9.96 -1.77
C ILE A 68 -8.33 -9.32 -1.79
N ALA A 69 -8.60 -8.44 -2.74
CA ALA A 69 -9.90 -7.78 -2.88
C ALA A 69 -11.05 -8.76 -3.13
N ARG A 70 -10.83 -9.76 -3.99
CA ARG A 70 -11.82 -10.83 -4.23
C ARG A 70 -12.10 -11.61 -2.96
N ALA A 71 -11.07 -12.11 -2.29
CA ALA A 71 -11.22 -12.88 -1.05
C ALA A 71 -11.93 -12.08 0.05
N ALA A 72 -11.64 -10.78 0.17
CA ALA A 72 -12.29 -9.92 1.14
C ALA A 72 -13.77 -9.70 0.84
N ARG A 73 -14.16 -9.49 -0.44
CA ARG A 73 -15.57 -9.37 -0.84
C ARG A 73 -16.33 -10.67 -0.60
N GLU A 74 -15.75 -11.82 -0.95
CA GLU A 74 -16.34 -13.14 -0.70
C GLU A 74 -16.54 -13.43 0.79
N ALA A 75 -15.69 -12.84 1.63
CA ALA A 75 -15.78 -12.94 3.10
C ALA A 75 -16.72 -11.91 3.74
N GLY A 76 -17.38 -11.04 2.94
CA GLY A 76 -18.43 -10.14 3.40
C GLY A 76 -17.99 -8.70 3.68
N ALA A 77 -16.74 -8.32 3.42
CA ALA A 77 -16.30 -6.93 3.54
C ALA A 77 -16.61 -6.12 2.27
N VAL A 78 -16.79 -4.81 2.44
CA VAL A 78 -16.78 -3.83 1.34
C VAL A 78 -15.33 -3.45 1.07
N VAL A 79 -14.92 -3.44 -0.20
CA VAL A 79 -13.55 -3.17 -0.62
C VAL A 79 -13.49 -1.92 -1.48
N HIS A 80 -12.57 -1.03 -1.14
CA HIS A 80 -12.28 0.22 -1.82
C HIS A 80 -10.84 0.19 -2.36
N GLY A 81 -10.65 0.55 -3.62
CA GLY A 81 -9.39 0.40 -4.33
C GLY A 81 -9.22 -1.03 -4.93
N PRO A 82 -7.99 -1.48 -5.27
CA PRO A 82 -6.73 -0.79 -5.01
C PRO A 82 -6.56 0.49 -5.82
N MET A 83 -5.83 1.45 -5.27
CA MET A 83 -5.47 2.69 -5.95
C MET A 83 -4.00 3.06 -5.68
N PRO A 84 -3.33 3.85 -6.54
CA PRO A 84 -1.98 4.34 -6.29
C PRO A 84 -1.87 5.09 -4.97
N GLN A 85 -0.78 4.88 -4.23
CA GLN A 85 -0.53 5.60 -2.97
C GLN A 85 -0.50 7.11 -3.17
N GLY A 86 0.17 7.58 -4.23
CA GLY A 86 0.26 9.02 -4.53
C GLY A 86 -1.13 9.65 -4.67
N GLU A 87 -2.03 9.00 -5.42
CA GLU A 87 -3.40 9.46 -5.60
C GLU A 87 -4.18 9.52 -4.28
N LEU A 88 -4.07 8.50 -3.44
CA LEU A 88 -4.69 8.50 -2.12
C LEU A 88 -4.18 9.66 -1.27
N LEU A 89 -2.86 9.86 -1.22
CA LEU A 89 -2.24 10.92 -0.43
C LEU A 89 -2.65 12.32 -0.92
N GLU A 90 -2.76 12.53 -2.23
CA GLU A 90 -3.25 13.77 -2.81
C GLU A 90 -4.70 14.05 -2.41
N ARG A 91 -5.57 13.05 -2.52
CA ARG A 91 -6.98 13.16 -2.09
C ARG A 91 -7.12 13.41 -0.58
N LEU A 92 -6.18 12.92 0.22
CA LEU A 92 -6.10 13.20 1.67
C LEU A 92 -5.48 14.57 1.99
N GLY A 93 -5.04 15.34 1.00
CA GLY A 93 -4.53 16.70 1.17
C GLY A 93 -3.08 16.77 1.62
N ILE A 94 -2.22 15.85 1.18
CA ILE A 94 -0.80 15.82 1.54
C ILE A 94 -0.09 17.14 1.19
N GLN A 95 -0.48 17.84 0.12
CA GLN A 95 0.08 19.13 -0.27
C GLN A 95 -0.15 20.19 0.81
N THR A 96 -1.40 20.31 1.27
CA THR A 96 -1.77 21.23 2.37
C THR A 96 -1.00 20.90 3.65
N ARG A 97 -0.82 19.61 3.94
CA ARG A 97 -0.03 19.14 5.08
C ARG A 97 1.43 19.56 4.95
N ALA A 98 2.04 19.35 3.78
CA ALA A 98 3.43 19.73 3.51
C ALA A 98 3.66 21.24 3.65
N GLU A 99 2.77 22.05 3.11
CA GLU A 99 2.82 23.52 3.25
C GLU A 99 2.71 23.97 4.70
N ALA A 100 1.82 23.35 5.48
CA ALA A 100 1.67 23.63 6.88
C ALA A 100 2.93 23.30 7.70
N LEU A 101 3.61 22.20 7.37
CA LEU A 101 4.87 21.80 7.99
C LEU A 101 6.00 22.77 7.60
N LYS A 102 6.13 23.12 6.33
CA LYS A 102 7.18 24.03 5.83
C LYS A 102 7.12 25.43 6.45
N ARG A 103 5.94 25.93 6.82
CA ARG A 103 5.80 27.25 7.47
C ARG A 103 6.57 27.39 8.79
N ARG A 104 6.87 26.31 9.47
CA ARG A 104 7.58 26.28 10.76
C ARG A 104 8.89 25.51 10.70
N ALA A 105 9.32 25.12 9.52
CA ALA A 105 10.50 24.29 9.29
C ALA A 105 11.75 25.16 9.11
N THR A 106 12.90 24.62 9.52
CA THR A 106 14.20 25.16 9.12
C THR A 106 14.42 24.90 7.62
N PRO A 107 15.40 25.57 6.97
CA PRO A 107 15.73 25.28 5.57
C PRO A 107 16.01 23.79 5.30
N GLU A 108 16.73 23.12 6.18
CA GLU A 108 17.04 21.69 6.09
C GLU A 108 15.78 20.84 6.19
N GLN A 109 14.94 21.08 7.22
CA GLN A 109 13.66 20.39 7.36
C GLN A 109 12.72 20.64 6.17
N SER A 110 12.75 21.84 5.59
CA SER A 110 11.96 22.15 4.39
C SER A 110 12.42 21.35 3.18
N ALA A 111 13.74 21.15 3.03
CA ALA A 111 14.31 20.28 1.99
C ALA A 111 13.91 18.81 2.21
N ASP A 112 13.98 18.32 3.45
CA ASP A 112 13.54 16.95 3.80
C ASP A 112 12.05 16.72 3.48
N ILE A 113 11.20 17.71 3.80
CA ILE A 113 9.77 17.64 3.47
C ILE A 113 9.58 17.57 1.93
N ALA A 114 10.33 18.36 1.18
CA ALA A 114 10.25 18.34 -0.28
C ALA A 114 10.68 16.99 -0.86
N ALA A 115 11.81 16.45 -0.40
CA ALA A 115 12.29 15.13 -0.80
C ALA A 115 11.32 13.99 -0.41
N ALA A 116 10.69 14.08 0.76
CA ALA A 116 9.67 13.12 1.19
C ALA A 116 8.43 13.19 0.28
N MET A 117 7.98 14.40 -0.07
CA MET A 117 6.86 14.60 -0.99
C MET A 117 7.14 13.99 -2.36
N GLU A 118 8.31 14.26 -2.93
CA GLU A 118 8.75 13.68 -4.19
C GLU A 118 8.72 12.15 -4.11
N ARG A 119 9.39 11.56 -3.13
CA ARG A 119 9.43 10.10 -2.96
C ARG A 119 8.06 9.46 -2.83
N LEU A 120 7.14 10.09 -2.08
CA LEU A 120 5.81 9.53 -1.80
C LEU A 120 4.83 9.65 -2.97
N LEU A 121 4.98 10.67 -3.81
CA LEU A 121 4.00 11.02 -4.85
C LEU A 121 4.50 10.72 -6.28
N ASP A 122 5.81 10.75 -6.50
CA ASP A 122 6.37 10.58 -7.85
C ASP A 122 5.98 9.22 -8.45
N LEU A 123 5.56 9.26 -9.73
CA LEU A 123 5.09 8.09 -10.46
C LEU A 123 6.18 7.05 -10.71
N GLN A 124 7.44 7.47 -10.71
CA GLN A 124 8.61 6.59 -10.89
C GLN A 124 9.16 6.06 -9.56
N GLN A 125 8.58 6.51 -8.44
CA GLN A 125 8.96 6.11 -7.10
C GLN A 125 7.79 5.43 -6.37
N MET A 126 7.51 5.82 -5.12
CA MET A 126 6.50 5.15 -4.29
C MET A 126 5.06 5.49 -4.71
N GLY A 127 4.85 6.61 -5.40
CA GLY A 127 3.50 7.10 -5.72
C GLY A 127 2.67 6.11 -6.54
N THR A 128 3.30 5.39 -7.47
CA THR A 128 2.64 4.37 -8.29
C THR A 128 2.99 2.94 -7.88
N LEU A 129 4.22 2.71 -7.39
CA LEU A 129 4.70 1.39 -6.99
C LEU A 129 3.88 0.83 -5.83
N PHE A 130 3.57 1.68 -4.84
CA PHE A 130 2.71 1.29 -3.72
C PHE A 130 1.24 1.48 -4.09
N LYS A 131 0.42 0.53 -3.63
CA LYS A 131 -1.04 0.59 -3.72
C LYS A 131 -1.65 0.62 -2.33
N ALA A 132 -2.80 1.28 -2.25
CA ALA A 132 -3.64 1.29 -1.07
C ALA A 132 -4.94 0.55 -1.36
N LEU A 133 -5.36 -0.28 -0.42
CA LEU A 133 -6.64 -0.97 -0.44
C LEU A 133 -7.29 -0.85 0.94
N ALA A 134 -8.52 -0.39 0.98
CA ALA A 134 -9.31 -0.39 2.21
C ALA A 134 -10.37 -1.47 2.18
N MET A 135 -10.60 -2.08 3.34
CA MET A 135 -11.71 -2.99 3.60
C MET A 135 -12.56 -2.37 4.70
N THR A 136 -13.87 -2.35 4.56
CA THR A 136 -14.79 -1.85 5.59
C THR A 136 -15.88 -2.86 5.88
N ALA A 137 -16.46 -2.75 7.06
CA ALA A 137 -17.72 -3.43 7.35
C ALA A 137 -18.82 -2.93 6.41
N PRO A 138 -19.82 -3.77 6.06
CA PRO A 138 -21.01 -3.34 5.35
C PRO A 138 -21.72 -2.20 6.08
N GLY A 139 -22.21 -1.22 5.33
CA GLY A 139 -22.93 -0.08 5.88
C GLY A 139 -22.06 1.08 6.41
N LEU A 140 -20.75 0.94 6.45
CA LEU A 140 -19.87 2.08 6.72
C LEU A 140 -19.72 2.97 5.48
N ALA A 141 -19.55 4.26 5.72
CA ALA A 141 -19.22 5.22 4.68
C ALA A 141 -17.89 4.87 4.01
N THR A 142 -17.74 5.23 2.74
CA THR A 142 -16.48 5.10 2.01
C THR A 142 -15.37 5.87 2.76
N PRO A 143 -14.22 5.26 3.04
CA PRO A 143 -13.13 5.93 3.73
C PRO A 143 -12.64 7.16 2.96
N ALA A 144 -12.21 8.18 3.69
CA ALA A 144 -11.60 9.37 3.10
C ALA A 144 -10.45 8.98 2.15
N GLY A 145 -10.36 9.67 1.02
CA GLY A 145 -9.38 9.40 -0.02
C GLY A 145 -9.76 8.29 -1.01
N PHE A 146 -10.75 7.45 -0.70
CA PHE A 146 -11.29 6.41 -1.61
C PHE A 146 -12.61 6.83 -2.30
N LEU A 147 -13.02 8.05 -2.09
CA LEU A 147 -14.21 8.67 -2.73
C LEU A 147 -13.91 9.03 -4.18
#